data_87a9b08f27c2ec683de37acab7b58d4a
#
_entry.id   87a9b08f27c2ec683de37acab7b58d4a
#
_cell.length_a   1.000
_cell.length_b   1.000
_cell.length_c   1.000
_cell.angle_alpha   90.00
_cell.angle_beta   90.00
_cell.angle_gamma   90.00
#
_symmetry.space_group_name_H-M   'P 1'
#
loop_
_entity.id
_entity.type
_entity.pdbx_description
1 polymer ?
#
loop_
_entity_poly.entity_id
_entity_poly.type
_entity_poly.pdbx_seq_one_letter_code
_entity_poly.pdbx_strand_id
1 'polypeptide(L)'
;MFARVIRASVAYFAVVFAAGFALGAMRVAWLVPAVGERVAELAEIPLMLVVSALAARWVLRRFLSPAAAWPRIAAGCLALALLLSLELTLVLALRGLTFAAYLASRDPVSGTAYLVSLALFALMPALWLPFEARPQRRHAPLTGRKR
;
A
#
# COMPACT_ATOMS: atom_id res chain seq x y z
N MET A 1 -10.09 18.92 5.18
CA MET A 1 -9.01 18.25 4.47
C MET A 1 -8.36 17.16 5.31
N PHE A 2 -7.97 17.43 6.52
CA PHE A 2 -7.34 16.49 7.46
C PHE A 2 -8.14 15.19 7.70
N ALA A 3 -9.43 15.30 8.00
CA ALA A 3 -10.30 14.14 8.19
C ALA A 3 -10.40 13.22 6.95
N ARG A 4 -10.28 13.77 5.74
CA ARG A 4 -10.26 12.98 4.50
C ARG A 4 -8.95 12.19 4.37
N VAL A 5 -7.82 12.80 4.73
CA VAL A 5 -6.52 12.12 4.73
C VAL A 5 -6.53 10.96 5.72
N ILE A 6 -7.01 11.18 6.95
CA ILE A 6 -7.12 10.11 7.97
C ILE A 6 -7.99 8.96 7.47
N ARG A 7 -9.19 9.25 6.94
CA ARG A 7 -10.08 8.20 6.41
C ARG A 7 -9.43 7.44 5.26
N ALA A 8 -8.75 8.15 4.37
CA ALA A 8 -8.00 7.55 3.28
C ALA A 8 -6.89 6.62 3.78
N SER A 9 -6.09 7.09 4.75
CA SER A 9 -5.00 6.31 5.34
C SER A 9 -5.50 5.04 6.02
N VAL A 10 -6.54 5.17 6.85
CA VAL A 10 -7.13 4.03 7.57
C VAL A 10 -7.74 3.02 6.58
N ALA A 11 -8.47 3.49 5.57
CA ALA A 11 -9.05 2.60 4.56
C ALA A 11 -7.98 1.90 3.72
N TYR A 12 -6.92 2.64 3.31
CA TYR A 12 -5.79 2.08 2.58
C TYR A 12 -5.05 1.02 3.40
N PHE A 13 -4.70 1.35 4.63
CA PHE A 13 -4.10 0.43 5.59
C PHE A 13 -4.96 -0.82 5.77
N ALA A 14 -6.26 -0.67 6.07
CA ALA A 14 -7.14 -1.78 6.37
C ALA A 14 -7.28 -2.77 5.20
N VAL A 15 -7.43 -2.27 3.97
CA VAL A 15 -7.52 -3.12 2.77
C VAL A 15 -6.22 -3.89 2.53
N VAL A 16 -5.07 -3.19 2.59
CA VAL A 16 -3.78 -3.82 2.33
C VAL A 16 -3.39 -4.78 3.46
N PHE A 17 -3.68 -4.42 4.71
CA PHE A 17 -3.44 -5.29 5.86
C PHE A 17 -4.30 -6.56 5.80
N ALA A 18 -5.60 -6.44 5.50
CA ALA A 18 -6.48 -7.60 5.38
C ALA A 18 -6.03 -8.55 4.26
N ALA A 19 -5.63 -8.01 3.11
CA ALA A 19 -5.08 -8.80 2.02
C ALA A 19 -3.75 -9.47 2.41
N GLY A 20 -2.83 -8.72 3.03
CA GLY A 20 -1.54 -9.24 3.50
C GLY A 20 -1.71 -10.32 4.57
N PHE A 21 -2.66 -10.15 5.48
CA PHE A 21 -2.97 -11.16 6.48
C PHE A 21 -3.49 -12.45 5.84
N ALA A 22 -4.42 -12.35 4.89
CA ALA A 22 -4.96 -13.51 4.17
C ALA A 22 -3.87 -14.23 3.36
N LEU A 23 -3.08 -13.47 2.59
CA LEU A 23 -1.98 -14.01 1.79
C LEU A 23 -0.87 -14.61 2.66
N GLY A 24 -0.52 -13.96 3.77
CA GLY A 24 0.44 -14.48 4.74
C GLY A 24 0.00 -15.79 5.38
N ALA A 25 -1.29 -15.91 5.73
CA ALA A 25 -1.85 -17.16 6.25
C ALA A 25 -1.79 -18.28 5.20
N MET A 26 -2.16 -18.00 3.95
CA MET A 26 -2.05 -18.95 2.83
C MET A 26 -0.59 -19.33 2.54
N ARG A 27 0.31 -18.35 2.60
CA ARG A 27 1.75 -18.58 2.43
C ARG A 27 2.29 -19.56 3.46
N VAL A 28 2.01 -19.32 4.74
CA VAL A 28 2.49 -20.18 5.81
C VAL A 28 1.89 -21.58 5.72
N ALA A 29 0.60 -21.70 5.39
CA ALA A 29 -0.08 -22.99 5.32
C ALA A 29 0.34 -23.86 4.12
N TRP A 30 0.58 -23.24 2.97
CA TRP A 30 0.75 -23.97 1.70
C TRP A 30 2.06 -23.72 0.99
N LEU A 31 2.52 -22.47 0.86
CA LEU A 31 3.72 -22.13 0.10
C LEU A 31 5.01 -22.50 0.85
N VAL A 32 5.11 -22.14 2.11
CA VAL A 32 6.34 -22.39 2.90
C VAL A 32 6.71 -23.88 2.94
N PRO A 33 5.77 -24.81 3.17
CA PRO A 33 6.09 -26.24 3.12
C PRO A 33 6.53 -26.74 1.74
N ALA A 34 6.07 -26.09 0.66
CA ALA A 34 6.35 -26.52 -0.71
C ALA A 34 7.67 -25.98 -1.27
N VAL A 35 7.97 -24.67 -1.02
CA VAL A 35 9.08 -23.97 -1.70
C VAL A 35 10.06 -23.29 -0.75
N GLY A 36 9.83 -23.38 0.56
CA GLY A 36 10.62 -22.72 1.60
C GLY A 36 10.24 -21.26 1.82
N GLU A 37 10.67 -20.70 2.96
CA GLU A 37 10.26 -19.40 3.45
C GLU A 37 10.67 -18.25 2.52
N ARG A 38 11.94 -18.22 2.08
CA ARG A 38 12.47 -17.16 1.21
C ARG A 38 11.71 -17.04 -0.12
N VAL A 39 11.48 -18.18 -0.80
CA VAL A 39 10.79 -18.18 -2.10
C VAL A 39 9.33 -17.79 -1.93
N ALA A 40 8.69 -18.28 -0.87
CA ALA A 40 7.31 -17.94 -0.55
C ALA A 40 7.13 -16.43 -0.25
N GLU A 41 8.04 -15.81 0.51
CA GLU A 41 8.04 -14.37 0.76
C GLU A 41 8.24 -13.55 -0.51
N LEU A 42 9.23 -13.92 -1.34
CA LEU A 42 9.49 -13.21 -2.60
C LEU A 42 8.33 -13.33 -3.60
N ALA A 43 7.63 -14.45 -3.62
CA ALA A 43 6.46 -14.65 -4.48
C ALA A 43 5.25 -13.80 -4.04
N GLU A 44 5.12 -13.52 -2.75
CA GLU A 44 4.04 -12.69 -2.20
C GLU A 44 4.22 -11.20 -2.54
N ILE A 45 5.46 -10.70 -2.66
CA ILE A 45 5.75 -9.28 -2.87
C ILE A 45 5.06 -8.70 -4.11
N PRO A 46 5.16 -9.27 -5.33
CA PRO A 46 4.51 -8.71 -6.50
C PRO A 46 2.99 -8.68 -6.36
N LEU A 47 2.41 -9.69 -5.72
CA LEU A 47 0.98 -9.74 -5.47
C LEU A 47 0.54 -8.62 -4.52
N MET A 48 1.30 -8.40 -3.45
CA MET A 48 1.04 -7.31 -2.50
C MET A 48 1.21 -5.92 -3.14
N LEU A 49 2.15 -5.75 -4.08
CA LEU A 49 2.29 -4.51 -4.84
C LEU A 49 1.07 -4.23 -5.71
N VAL A 50 0.52 -5.25 -6.37
CA VAL A 50 -0.74 -5.12 -7.14
C VAL A 50 -1.90 -4.75 -6.22
N VAL A 51 -2.06 -5.43 -5.09
CA VAL A 51 -3.09 -5.10 -4.10
C VAL A 51 -2.95 -3.66 -3.61
N SER A 52 -1.73 -3.23 -3.28
CA SER A 52 -1.45 -1.86 -2.84
C SER A 52 -1.78 -0.82 -3.91
N ALA A 53 -1.45 -1.10 -5.17
CA ALA A 53 -1.78 -0.22 -6.29
C ALA A 53 -3.29 -0.06 -6.49
N LEU A 54 -4.03 -1.15 -6.46
CA LEU A 54 -5.50 -1.15 -6.59
C LEU A 54 -6.17 -0.45 -5.41
N ALA A 55 -5.73 -0.76 -4.18
CA ALA A 55 -6.21 -0.13 -2.97
C ALA A 55 -5.94 1.39 -2.96
N ALA A 56 -4.73 1.82 -3.35
CA ALA A 56 -4.38 3.23 -3.47
C ALA A 56 -5.29 3.94 -4.47
N ARG A 57 -5.48 3.37 -5.66
CA ARG A 57 -6.38 3.91 -6.69
C ARG A 57 -7.82 4.07 -6.18
N TRP A 58 -8.34 3.03 -5.53
CA TRP A 58 -9.69 3.06 -4.97
C TRP A 58 -9.84 4.14 -3.90
N VAL A 59 -8.91 4.21 -2.94
CA VAL A 59 -8.92 5.20 -1.86
C VAL A 59 -8.80 6.63 -2.38
N LEU A 60 -7.92 6.88 -3.36
CA LEU A 60 -7.77 8.19 -3.98
C LEU A 60 -9.08 8.67 -4.60
N ARG A 61 -9.73 7.82 -5.38
CA ARG A 61 -11.01 8.16 -6.03
C ARG A 61 -12.13 8.40 -5.03
N ARG A 62 -12.12 7.66 -3.91
CA ARG A 62 -13.21 7.71 -2.92
C ARG A 62 -13.08 8.87 -1.94
N PHE A 63 -11.85 9.24 -1.55
CA PHE A 63 -11.60 10.16 -0.43
C PHE A 63 -10.78 11.40 -0.80
N LEU A 64 -9.89 11.34 -1.80
CA LEU A 64 -8.87 12.35 -2.07
C LEU A 64 -8.90 12.96 -3.47
N SER A 65 -9.86 12.62 -4.32
CA SER A 65 -9.98 13.25 -5.65
C SER A 65 -10.64 14.63 -5.57
N PRO A 66 -10.16 15.64 -6.28
CA PRO A 66 -8.90 15.87 -6.99
C PRO A 66 -7.86 16.55 -6.10
N ALA A 67 -7.23 15.80 -5.21
CA ALA A 67 -6.31 16.36 -4.23
C ALA A 67 -4.92 16.65 -4.80
N ALA A 68 -4.25 17.67 -4.24
CA ALA A 68 -2.85 17.97 -4.49
C ALA A 68 -1.94 16.78 -4.06
N ALA A 69 -0.66 16.83 -4.45
CA ALA A 69 0.30 15.75 -4.12
C ALA A 69 0.46 15.51 -2.61
N TRP A 70 0.46 16.57 -1.81
CA TRP A 70 0.69 16.49 -0.36
C TRP A 70 -0.30 15.58 0.38
N PRO A 71 -1.64 15.69 0.23
CA PRO A 71 -2.56 14.79 0.92
C PRO A 71 -2.39 13.32 0.54
N ARG A 72 -1.92 13.03 -0.67
CA ARG A 72 -1.67 11.66 -1.14
C ARG A 72 -0.44 11.07 -0.48
N ILE A 73 0.66 11.84 -0.40
CA ILE A 73 1.87 11.45 0.31
C ILE A 73 1.56 11.25 1.80
N ALA A 74 0.88 12.20 2.42
CA ALA A 74 0.49 12.11 3.83
C ALA A 74 -0.37 10.86 4.10
N ALA A 75 -1.29 10.52 3.20
CA ALA A 75 -2.11 9.31 3.34
C ALA A 75 -1.27 8.04 3.27
N GLY A 76 -0.32 7.96 2.35
CA GLY A 76 0.58 6.81 2.23
C GLY A 76 1.51 6.66 3.45
N CYS A 77 2.13 7.75 3.91
CA CYS A 77 3.00 7.74 5.09
C CYS A 77 2.25 7.37 6.37
N LEU A 78 1.04 7.90 6.56
CA LEU A 78 0.23 7.57 7.73
C LEU A 78 -0.24 6.11 7.69
N ALA A 79 -0.62 5.60 6.51
CA ALA A 79 -0.95 4.19 6.34
C ALA A 79 0.24 3.27 6.64
N LEU A 80 1.45 3.65 6.20
CA LEU A 80 2.68 2.93 6.53
C LEU A 80 2.95 2.93 8.03
N ALA A 81 2.80 4.08 8.70
CA ALA A 81 2.97 4.17 10.15
C ALA A 81 2.00 3.25 10.91
N LEU A 82 0.74 3.18 10.48
CA LEU A 82 -0.26 2.26 11.04
C LEU A 82 0.12 0.79 10.80
N LEU A 83 0.57 0.46 9.58
CA LEU A 83 0.99 -0.89 9.23
C LEU A 83 2.17 -1.35 10.09
N LEU A 84 3.22 -0.54 10.18
CA LEU A 84 4.41 -0.86 10.98
C LEU A 84 4.10 -0.94 12.47
N SER A 85 3.25 -0.04 12.98
CA SER A 85 2.83 -0.07 14.39
C SER A 85 2.10 -1.36 14.74
N LEU A 86 1.18 -1.79 13.88
CA LEU A 86 0.44 -3.03 14.09
C LEU A 86 1.33 -4.26 13.92
N GLU A 87 2.14 -4.31 12.86
CA GLU A 87 3.07 -5.42 12.61
C GLU A 87 4.04 -5.59 13.78
N LEU A 88 4.66 -4.49 14.23
CA LEU A 88 5.59 -4.53 15.34
C LEU A 88 4.90 -4.99 16.63
N THR A 89 3.71 -4.47 16.93
CA THR A 89 2.92 -4.88 18.09
C THR A 89 2.61 -6.38 18.04
N LEU A 90 2.16 -6.88 16.89
CA LEU A 90 1.86 -8.31 16.71
C LEU A 90 3.10 -9.19 16.87
N VAL A 91 4.22 -8.80 16.30
CA VAL A 91 5.48 -9.56 16.40
C VAL A 91 5.98 -9.60 17.83
N LEU A 92 6.03 -8.47 18.53
CA LEU A 92 6.48 -8.40 19.92
C LEU A 92 5.52 -9.16 20.85
N ALA A 93 4.20 -9.01 20.67
CA ALA A 93 3.21 -9.65 21.52
C ALA A 93 3.10 -11.17 21.28
N LEU A 94 3.14 -11.65 20.03
CA LEU A 94 2.92 -13.05 19.68
C LEU A 94 4.19 -13.91 19.72
N ARG A 95 5.34 -13.32 19.37
CA ARG A 95 6.62 -14.06 19.32
C ARG A 95 7.50 -13.84 20.55
N GLY A 96 7.19 -12.87 21.41
CA GLY A 96 7.99 -12.53 22.59
C GLY A 96 9.42 -12.08 22.24
N LEU A 97 9.67 -11.67 20.99
CA LEU A 97 10.98 -11.26 20.53
C LEU A 97 11.21 -9.79 20.83
N THR A 98 12.46 -9.42 21.13
CA THR A 98 12.87 -8.02 21.11
C THR A 98 12.97 -7.52 19.68
N PHE A 99 12.88 -6.21 19.47
CA PHE A 99 13.04 -5.59 18.13
C PHE A 99 14.37 -5.97 17.46
N ALA A 100 15.46 -5.99 18.24
CA ALA A 100 16.78 -6.39 17.74
C ALA A 100 16.81 -7.87 17.30
N ALA A 101 16.20 -8.77 18.08
CA ALA A 101 16.10 -10.19 17.73
C ALA A 101 15.23 -10.42 16.47
N TYR A 102 14.17 -9.66 16.33
CA TYR A 102 13.32 -9.70 15.12
C TYR A 102 14.08 -9.27 13.87
N LEU A 103 14.83 -8.17 13.92
CA LEU A 103 15.68 -7.73 12.81
C LEU A 103 16.76 -8.75 12.46
N ALA A 104 17.42 -9.32 13.47
CA ALA A 104 18.48 -10.32 13.27
C ALA A 104 17.95 -11.65 12.69
N SER A 105 16.68 -11.99 12.90
CA SER A 105 16.05 -13.21 12.37
C SER A 105 15.63 -13.10 10.90
N ARG A 106 15.64 -11.89 10.30
CA ARG A 106 15.22 -11.69 8.91
C ARG A 106 16.28 -12.11 7.91
N ASP A 107 15.87 -12.85 6.88
CA ASP A 107 16.73 -13.15 5.74
C ASP A 107 17.11 -11.84 5.00
N PRO A 108 18.41 -11.59 4.69
CA PRO A 108 18.84 -10.33 4.09
C PRO A 108 18.18 -10.03 2.73
N VAL A 109 17.90 -11.05 1.93
CA VAL A 109 17.35 -10.88 0.57
C VAL A 109 15.86 -10.55 0.65
N SER A 110 15.07 -11.37 1.33
CA SER A 110 13.63 -11.13 1.48
C SER A 110 13.36 -9.90 2.36
N GLY A 111 14.20 -9.64 3.37
CA GLY A 111 14.11 -8.45 4.20
C GLY A 111 14.32 -7.16 3.41
N THR A 112 15.32 -7.12 2.52
CA THR A 112 15.55 -5.94 1.65
C THR A 112 14.39 -5.75 0.68
N ALA A 113 13.91 -6.81 0.04
CA ALA A 113 12.78 -6.76 -0.87
C ALA A 113 11.50 -6.30 -0.14
N TYR A 114 11.30 -6.73 1.11
CA TYR A 114 10.22 -6.24 1.96
C TYR A 114 10.31 -4.74 2.25
N LEU A 115 11.49 -4.21 2.62
CA LEU A 115 11.68 -2.77 2.85
C LEU A 115 11.39 -1.95 1.60
N VAL A 116 11.83 -2.41 0.43
CA VAL A 116 11.50 -1.77 -0.86
C VAL A 116 9.99 -1.78 -1.10
N SER A 117 9.31 -2.88 -0.80
CA SER A 117 7.85 -2.98 -0.96
C SER A 117 7.10 -2.03 -0.01
N LEU A 118 7.58 -1.83 1.21
CA LEU A 118 7.04 -0.85 2.16
C LEU A 118 7.21 0.59 1.65
N ALA A 119 8.37 0.93 1.08
CA ALA A 119 8.59 2.24 0.48
C ALA A 119 7.64 2.47 -0.72
N LEU A 120 7.48 1.47 -1.58
CA LEU A 120 6.52 1.52 -2.68
C LEU A 120 5.08 1.64 -2.18
N PHE A 121 4.70 0.89 -1.13
CA PHE A 121 3.39 1.02 -0.49
C PHE A 121 3.11 2.45 -0.04
N ALA A 122 4.05 3.09 0.65
CA ALA A 122 3.90 4.47 1.11
C ALA A 122 3.79 5.49 -0.03
N LEU A 123 4.51 5.27 -1.13
CA LEU A 123 4.53 6.15 -2.29
C LEU A 123 3.39 5.89 -3.28
N MET A 124 2.75 4.72 -3.21
CA MET A 124 1.74 4.28 -4.18
C MET A 124 0.61 5.32 -4.39
N PRO A 125 0.05 5.96 -3.33
CA PRO A 125 -0.96 7.00 -3.53
C PRO A 125 -0.45 8.21 -4.31
N ALA A 126 0.85 8.55 -4.21
CA ALA A 126 1.45 9.65 -4.96
C ALA A 126 1.75 9.30 -6.42
N LEU A 127 2.10 8.05 -6.70
CA LEU A 127 2.43 7.57 -8.05
C LEU A 127 1.25 7.63 -9.03
N TRP A 128 0.01 7.67 -8.54
CA TRP A 128 -1.19 7.81 -9.37
C TRP A 128 -1.46 9.25 -9.86
N LEU A 129 -0.65 10.25 -9.47
CA LEU A 129 -0.80 11.65 -9.91
C LEU A 129 -0.86 11.83 -11.44
N PRO A 130 0.07 11.27 -12.23
CA PRO A 130 0.09 11.52 -13.67
C PRO A 130 -1.09 10.88 -14.43
N PHE A 131 -1.70 9.85 -13.90
CA PHE A 131 -2.80 9.14 -14.57
C PHE A 131 -4.16 9.85 -14.44
N GLU A 132 -4.34 10.67 -13.41
CA GLU A 132 -5.59 11.41 -13.17
C GLU A 132 -5.55 12.85 -13.72
N ALA A 133 -4.36 13.36 -14.05
CA ALA A 133 -4.15 14.71 -14.59
C ALA A 133 -4.42 14.86 -16.10
N ARG A 134 -4.96 13.82 -16.77
CA ARG A 134 -5.39 13.98 -18.17
C ARG A 134 -6.54 14.99 -18.23
N PRO A 135 -6.36 16.17 -18.85
CA PRO A 135 -7.45 17.12 -19.00
C PRO A 135 -8.55 16.46 -19.82
N GLN A 136 -9.76 16.38 -19.28
CA GLN A 136 -10.94 16.19 -20.10
C GLN A 136 -10.90 17.26 -21.17
N ARG A 137 -10.67 16.88 -22.42
CA ARG A 137 -10.89 17.75 -23.56
C ARG A 137 -12.34 18.25 -23.45
N ARG A 138 -12.50 19.45 -22.93
CA ARG A 138 -13.77 20.16 -23.03
C ARG A 138 -14.07 20.21 -24.52
N HIS A 139 -15.06 19.44 -24.95
CA HIS A 139 -15.71 19.73 -26.23
C HIS A 139 -16.20 21.17 -26.14
N ALA A 140 -15.46 22.08 -26.76
CA ALA A 140 -15.94 23.41 -26.97
C ALA A 140 -17.24 23.28 -27.80
N PRO A 141 -18.37 23.82 -27.32
CA PRO A 141 -19.56 23.84 -28.15
C PRO A 141 -19.23 24.69 -29.38
N LEU A 142 -19.39 24.11 -30.56
CA LEU A 142 -19.37 24.82 -31.82
C LEU A 142 -20.53 25.80 -31.75
N THR A 143 -20.27 27.01 -31.27
CA THR A 143 -21.22 28.12 -31.39
C THR A 143 -21.43 28.38 -32.88
N GLY A 144 -22.57 27.91 -33.36
CA GLY A 144 -23.02 28.10 -34.71
C GLY A 144 -23.03 29.58 -35.07
N ARG A 145 -22.23 29.91 -36.05
CA ARG A 145 -22.24 31.18 -36.79
C ARG A 145 -23.60 31.33 -37.42
N LYS A 146 -24.52 32.11 -36.80
CA LYS A 146 -25.72 32.63 -37.49
C LYS A 146 -25.29 33.81 -38.33
N ARG A 147 -25.56 33.67 -39.64
CA ARG A 147 -25.69 34.84 -40.59
C ARG A 147 -27.09 35.45 -40.43
#